data_5e4a2c701f0a902e0a341adc1a6c3c55
#
_entry.id   5e4a2c701f0a902e0a341adc1a6c3c55
#
_cell.length_a   1.000
_cell.length_b   1.000
_cell.length_c   1.000
_cell.angle_alpha   90.00
_cell.angle_beta   90.00
_cell.angle_gamma   90.00
#
_symmetry.space_group_name_H-M   'P 1'
#
loop_
_entity.id
_entity.type
_entity.pdbx_description
1 polymer ?
#
loop_
_entity_poly.entity_id
_entity_poly.type
_entity_poly.pdbx_seq_one_letter_code
_entity_poly.pdbx_strand_id
1 'polypeptide(L)'
;MQRGLVFKLILLLCLLALPSPTRGDPDQPKISDGVEVTNPSPKKAEKIVIGEVEEVTLVPWGISLPARIDTGADMSALDARNVRIWKNIADFKLGKLYGGLQLRLPIVEWRLVKTSVGSDTRPVVEIGICLGPKFLRTHALLGDRSQMTYPFLVGRNVLKGSFIVDASNAKAVRTVCPPGSFLGEESTSR
;
A
#
# COMPACT_ATOMS: atom_id res chain seq x y z
N MET A 1 -23.87 0.17 -51.92
CA MET A 1 -22.91 0.85 -52.79
C MET A 1 -21.60 0.75 -52.08
N GLN A 2 -20.81 -0.24 -52.33
CA GLN A 2 -19.78 -0.52 -53.32
C GLN A 2 -18.56 0.39 -53.22
N ARG A 3 -17.43 -0.31 -53.04
CA ARG A 3 -16.04 -0.06 -53.49
C ARG A 3 -15.12 0.48 -52.38
N GLY A 4 -13.87 -0.04 -52.20
CA GLY A 4 -13.09 -1.01 -52.99
C GLY A 4 -11.78 -1.36 -52.29
N LEU A 5 -11.47 -2.56 -52.51
CA LEU A 5 -10.27 -3.30 -52.20
C LEU A 5 -9.07 -2.75 -53.00
N VAL A 6 -7.95 -2.43 -52.37
CA VAL A 6 -6.66 -2.39 -53.08
C VAL A 6 -5.59 -3.11 -52.23
N PHE A 7 -5.36 -4.34 -52.62
CA PHE A 7 -4.17 -5.13 -52.39
C PHE A 7 -2.98 -4.47 -53.12
N LYS A 8 -1.89 -4.22 -52.44
CA LYS A 8 -0.59 -4.08 -53.10
C LYS A 8 0.45 -4.95 -52.41
N LEU A 9 0.63 -6.07 -53.03
CA LEU A 9 1.72 -7.04 -52.96
C LEU A 9 3.03 -6.34 -53.37
N ILE A 10 4.02 -6.31 -52.48
CA ILE A 10 5.40 -6.02 -52.84
C ILE A 10 6.25 -7.25 -52.50
N LEU A 11 6.72 -7.84 -53.57
CA LEU A 11 7.53 -9.03 -53.66
C LEU A 11 8.99 -8.73 -53.33
N LEU A 12 9.51 -9.45 -52.38
CA LEU A 12 10.74 -10.20 -52.30
C LEU A 12 11.92 -9.75 -53.19
N LEU A 13 13.04 -9.34 -52.55
CA LEU A 13 14.37 -9.61 -53.09
C LEU A 13 15.33 -9.99 -51.95
N CYS A 14 15.52 -11.30 -51.74
CA CYS A 14 16.61 -11.89 -50.97
C CYS A 14 17.91 -11.68 -51.73
N LEU A 15 18.83 -10.87 -51.20
CA LEU A 15 20.23 -10.93 -51.63
C LEU A 15 21.02 -11.73 -50.58
N LEU A 16 21.45 -12.92 -50.97
CA LEU A 16 22.37 -13.75 -50.23
C LEU A 16 23.75 -13.09 -50.19
N ALA A 17 24.13 -12.54 -49.06
CA ALA A 17 25.52 -12.16 -48.78
C ALA A 17 26.22 -13.31 -48.06
N LEU A 18 27.13 -13.99 -48.77
CA LEU A 18 28.03 -15.00 -48.20
C LEU A 18 29.08 -14.32 -47.30
N PRO A 19 29.38 -14.87 -46.13
CA PRO A 19 30.45 -14.33 -45.29
C PRO A 19 31.80 -14.78 -45.84
N SER A 20 32.71 -13.82 -46.02
CA SER A 20 34.11 -14.08 -46.34
C SER A 20 34.86 -14.55 -45.07
N PRO A 21 35.80 -15.49 -45.21
CA PRO A 21 36.63 -15.93 -44.09
C PRO A 21 37.67 -14.85 -43.76
N THR A 22 37.58 -14.21 -42.63
CA THR A 22 38.63 -13.38 -42.08
C THR A 22 39.72 -14.24 -41.45
N ARG A 23 40.92 -14.04 -41.99
CA ARG A 23 42.18 -14.62 -41.58
C ARG A 23 42.51 -14.22 -40.16
N GLY A 24 42.77 -15.18 -39.27
CA GLY A 24 43.14 -14.95 -37.88
C GLY A 24 44.49 -14.24 -37.76
N ASP A 25 44.51 -13.25 -36.93
CA ASP A 25 45.71 -12.57 -36.46
C ASP A 25 46.14 -13.21 -35.12
N PRO A 26 47.40 -13.69 -35.00
CA PRO A 26 47.80 -14.50 -33.83
C PRO A 26 48.47 -13.66 -32.71
N ASP A 27 48.01 -12.49 -32.41
CA ASP A 27 48.59 -11.76 -31.24
C ASP A 27 47.57 -10.84 -30.57
N GLN A 28 46.70 -11.45 -29.74
CA GLN A 28 46.03 -10.72 -28.69
C GLN A 28 46.28 -11.40 -27.34
N PRO A 29 46.75 -10.65 -26.33
CA PRO A 29 46.92 -11.19 -24.99
C PRO A 29 45.56 -11.56 -24.38
N LYS A 30 45.43 -12.80 -23.92
CA LYS A 30 44.31 -13.29 -23.14
C LYS A 30 44.26 -12.53 -21.83
N ILE A 31 43.34 -11.58 -21.72
CA ILE A 31 42.91 -11.02 -20.45
C ILE A 31 41.90 -12.01 -19.87
N SER A 32 42.41 -12.93 -19.09
CA SER A 32 41.62 -13.74 -18.16
C SER A 32 41.55 -12.99 -16.87
N ASP A 33 40.43 -12.31 -16.62
CA ASP A 33 39.92 -12.08 -15.26
C ASP A 33 38.44 -11.74 -15.40
N GLY A 34 37.63 -12.82 -15.38
CA GLY A 34 36.20 -12.71 -15.25
C GLY A 34 35.85 -12.19 -13.87
N VAL A 35 35.79 -10.90 -13.71
CA VAL A 35 35.03 -10.30 -12.61
C VAL A 35 33.56 -10.48 -12.96
N GLU A 36 33.00 -11.55 -12.46
CA GLU A 36 31.56 -11.78 -12.44
C GLU A 36 30.94 -10.67 -11.57
N VAL A 37 30.48 -9.60 -12.21
CA VAL A 37 29.69 -8.56 -11.55
C VAL A 37 28.36 -9.22 -11.22
N THR A 38 28.30 -9.89 -10.08
CA THR A 38 27.04 -10.33 -9.48
C THR A 38 26.29 -9.09 -9.07
N ASN A 39 25.37 -8.63 -9.94
CA ASN A 39 24.37 -7.67 -9.54
C ASN A 39 23.61 -8.25 -8.34
N PRO A 40 23.66 -7.61 -7.15
CA PRO A 40 22.91 -8.12 -6.02
C PRO A 40 21.42 -8.07 -6.39
N SER A 41 20.83 -9.25 -6.49
CA SER A 41 19.38 -9.39 -6.63
C SER A 41 18.71 -8.50 -5.55
N PRO A 42 17.69 -7.70 -5.89
CA PRO A 42 17.06 -6.83 -4.91
C PRO A 42 16.60 -7.67 -3.73
N LYS A 43 17.22 -7.46 -2.57
CA LYS A 43 16.90 -8.17 -1.34
C LYS A 43 15.42 -7.95 -1.06
N LYS A 44 14.60 -8.99 -1.27
CA LYS A 44 13.17 -8.95 -0.98
C LYS A 44 13.00 -8.48 0.47
N ALA A 45 12.33 -7.35 0.67
CA ALA A 45 12.14 -6.79 2.00
C ALA A 45 11.52 -7.85 2.91
N GLU A 46 12.16 -8.10 4.04
CA GLU A 46 11.69 -9.08 5.02
C GLU A 46 10.33 -8.62 5.57
N LYS A 47 9.37 -9.55 5.57
CA LYS A 47 8.04 -9.28 6.09
C LYS A 47 8.03 -9.45 7.59
N ILE A 48 7.29 -8.58 8.27
CA ILE A 48 7.12 -8.62 9.71
C ILE A 48 5.97 -9.57 10.05
N VAL A 49 6.19 -10.48 11.00
CA VAL A 49 5.12 -11.33 11.55
C VAL A 49 4.34 -10.50 12.56
N ILE A 50 3.02 -10.47 12.41
CA ILE A 50 2.06 -9.81 13.32
C ILE A 50 0.99 -10.80 13.74
N GLY A 51 0.35 -10.53 14.88
CA GLY A 51 -0.73 -11.36 15.41
C GLY A 51 -2.11 -11.04 14.83
N GLU A 52 -3.13 -11.66 15.40
CA GLU A 52 -4.54 -11.41 15.01
C GLU A 52 -5.08 -10.07 15.54
N VAL A 53 -4.46 -9.54 16.60
CA VAL A 53 -4.76 -8.24 17.20
C VAL A 53 -3.43 -7.55 17.48
N GLU A 54 -3.28 -6.32 17.01
CA GLU A 54 -2.08 -5.53 17.21
C GLU A 54 -2.44 -4.14 17.72
N GLU A 55 -1.44 -3.41 18.20
CA GLU A 55 -1.57 -2.00 18.50
C GLU A 55 -1.18 -1.16 17.28
N VAL A 56 -2.03 -0.22 16.90
CA VAL A 56 -1.79 0.75 15.84
C VAL A 56 -1.72 2.13 16.46
N THR A 57 -0.67 2.90 16.15
CA THR A 57 -0.57 4.30 16.57
C THR A 57 -0.96 5.22 15.41
N LEU A 58 -1.94 6.09 15.62
CA LEU A 58 -2.37 7.09 14.65
C LEU A 58 -1.40 8.27 14.62
N VAL A 59 -0.93 8.64 13.44
CA VAL A 59 0.03 9.73 13.22
C VAL A 59 -0.68 10.90 12.51
N PRO A 60 -0.45 12.14 12.93
CA PRO A 60 0.55 12.62 13.89
C PRO A 60 0.11 12.65 15.36
N TRP A 61 -1.08 12.20 15.70
CA TRP A 61 -1.70 12.42 17.03
C TRP A 61 -1.08 11.56 18.15
N GLY A 62 -0.33 10.51 17.84
CA GLY A 62 0.28 9.63 18.85
C GLY A 62 -0.73 8.76 19.61
N ILE A 63 -1.95 8.62 19.09
CA ILE A 63 -3.00 7.82 19.74
C ILE A 63 -2.87 6.37 19.37
N SER A 64 -2.69 5.51 20.37
CA SER A 64 -2.66 4.06 20.18
C SER A 64 -4.05 3.46 20.29
N LEU A 65 -4.37 2.58 19.34
CA LEU A 65 -5.63 1.87 19.22
C LEU A 65 -5.39 0.37 19.08
N PRO A 66 -6.13 -0.49 19.80
CA PRO A 66 -6.14 -1.90 19.48
C PRO A 66 -6.83 -2.11 18.12
N ALA A 67 -6.18 -2.89 17.27
CA ALA A 67 -6.63 -3.13 15.91
C ALA A 67 -6.80 -4.62 15.63
N ARG A 68 -7.94 -5.01 15.06
CA ARG A 68 -8.14 -6.35 14.50
C ARG A 68 -7.42 -6.46 13.17
N ILE A 69 -6.58 -7.46 13.03
CA ILE A 69 -5.96 -7.82 11.76
C ILE A 69 -6.92 -8.69 10.96
N ASP A 70 -7.29 -8.24 9.77
CA ASP A 70 -8.34 -8.88 8.97
C ASP A 70 -7.85 -9.10 7.52
N THR A 71 -7.41 -10.31 7.24
CA THR A 71 -6.97 -10.71 5.90
C THR A 71 -8.12 -10.86 4.90
N GLY A 72 -9.37 -10.91 5.37
CA GLY A 72 -10.59 -10.94 4.56
C GLY A 72 -11.01 -9.56 4.05
N ALA A 73 -10.68 -8.49 4.79
CA ALA A 73 -11.06 -7.13 4.42
C ALA A 73 -10.10 -6.53 3.37
N ASP A 74 -10.65 -5.93 2.32
CA ASP A 74 -9.84 -5.23 1.30
C ASP A 74 -9.21 -3.96 1.85
N MET A 75 -9.93 -3.25 2.71
CA MET A 75 -9.57 -1.93 3.21
C MET A 75 -9.65 -1.89 4.74
N SER A 76 -8.76 -1.11 5.31
CA SER A 76 -8.78 -0.79 6.73
C SER A 76 -10.01 0.08 7.09
N ALA A 77 -10.44 0.03 8.35
CA ALA A 77 -11.57 0.81 8.83
C ALA A 77 -11.28 1.42 10.20
N LEU A 78 -11.68 2.68 10.39
CA LEU A 78 -11.49 3.44 11.62
C LEU A 78 -12.84 3.77 12.24
N ASP A 79 -12.95 3.61 13.57
CA ASP A 79 -14.10 4.06 14.34
C ASP A 79 -14.22 5.58 14.29
N ALA A 80 -15.29 6.06 13.69
CA ALA A 80 -15.59 7.47 13.50
C ALA A 80 -17.00 7.78 14.00
N ARG A 81 -17.06 8.65 15.01
CA ARG A 81 -18.31 9.07 15.64
C ARG A 81 -18.72 10.44 15.16
N ASN A 82 -20.04 10.66 15.05
CA ASN A 82 -20.59 11.97 14.70
C ASN A 82 -19.98 12.56 13.43
N VAL A 83 -19.81 11.72 12.41
CA VAL A 83 -19.19 12.14 11.14
C VAL A 83 -20.03 13.23 10.49
N ARG A 84 -19.39 14.35 10.22
CA ARG A 84 -19.95 15.49 9.47
C ARG A 84 -19.10 15.73 8.25
N ILE A 85 -19.74 15.92 7.12
CA ILE A 85 -19.06 16.16 5.85
C ILE A 85 -19.28 17.60 5.42
N TRP A 86 -18.18 18.28 5.11
CA TRP A 86 -18.22 19.62 4.56
C TRP A 86 -17.07 19.83 3.56
N LYS A 87 -17.39 20.24 2.35
CA LYS A 87 -16.41 20.48 1.27
C LYS A 87 -15.35 19.38 1.14
N ASN A 88 -15.77 18.14 1.04
CA ASN A 88 -14.85 16.99 0.92
C ASN A 88 -13.92 16.74 2.12
N ILE A 89 -14.27 17.25 3.29
CA ILE A 89 -13.59 17.00 4.55
C ILE A 89 -14.53 16.22 5.46
N ALA A 90 -14.04 15.13 6.03
CA ALA A 90 -14.69 14.41 7.10
C ALA A 90 -14.24 14.99 8.45
N ASP A 91 -15.20 15.49 9.23
CA ASP A 91 -15.01 15.92 10.61
C ASP A 91 -15.69 14.89 11.51
N PHE A 92 -14.93 14.25 12.38
CA PHE A 92 -15.43 13.14 13.21
C PHE A 92 -14.66 13.03 14.53
N LYS A 93 -15.20 12.25 15.46
CA LYS A 93 -14.56 11.99 16.77
C LYS A 93 -14.17 10.53 16.89
N LEU A 94 -13.01 10.27 17.48
CA LEU A 94 -12.67 8.95 17.98
C LEU A 94 -13.55 8.57 19.18
N GLY A 95 -13.69 7.27 19.44
CA GLY A 95 -14.38 6.80 20.63
C GLY A 95 -13.80 7.39 21.93
N LYS A 96 -14.63 7.60 22.96
CA LYS A 96 -14.21 8.22 24.24
C LYS A 96 -13.05 7.50 24.91
N LEU A 97 -12.99 6.16 24.80
CA LEU A 97 -11.90 5.34 25.34
C LEU A 97 -10.53 5.67 24.70
N TYR A 98 -10.53 6.34 23.56
CA TYR A 98 -9.35 6.74 22.79
C TYR A 98 -9.22 8.26 22.74
N GLY A 99 -9.56 8.92 23.85
CA GLY A 99 -9.42 10.36 24.04
C GLY A 99 -10.55 11.19 23.45
N GLY A 100 -11.50 10.62 22.69
CA GLY A 100 -12.60 11.38 22.08
C GLY A 100 -12.14 12.51 21.16
N LEU A 101 -10.89 12.43 20.65
CA LEU A 101 -10.28 13.46 19.84
C LEU A 101 -11.07 13.71 18.56
N GLN A 102 -11.27 14.99 18.24
CA GLN A 102 -11.87 15.39 16.98
C GLN A 102 -10.82 15.47 15.89
N LEU A 103 -11.06 14.78 14.79
CA LEU A 103 -10.20 14.72 13.63
C LEU A 103 -10.91 15.33 12.42
N ARG A 104 -10.11 15.97 11.55
CA ARG A 104 -10.57 16.55 10.30
C ARG A 104 -9.64 16.10 9.20
N LEU A 105 -10.13 15.26 8.29
CA LEU A 105 -9.33 14.66 7.23
C LEU A 105 -10.02 14.83 5.86
N PRO A 106 -9.24 15.05 4.79
CA PRO A 106 -9.78 15.07 3.44
C PRO A 106 -10.33 13.68 3.08
N ILE A 107 -11.49 13.66 2.41
CA ILE A 107 -12.06 12.46 1.82
C ILE A 107 -11.35 12.23 0.49
N VAL A 108 -10.74 11.05 0.33
CA VAL A 108 -10.04 10.68 -0.90
C VAL A 108 -10.93 9.90 -1.87
N GLU A 109 -11.90 9.14 -1.33
CA GLU A 109 -12.91 8.43 -2.13
C GLU A 109 -14.15 8.12 -1.29
N TRP A 110 -15.21 7.63 -1.97
CA TRP A 110 -16.42 7.10 -1.35
C TRP A 110 -16.56 5.63 -1.73
N ARG A 111 -16.87 4.79 -0.75
CA ARG A 111 -17.07 3.36 -0.98
C ARG A 111 -18.45 2.88 -0.55
N LEU A 112 -19.08 2.12 -1.43
CA LEU A 112 -20.28 1.37 -1.10
C LEU A 112 -19.89 0.13 -0.30
N VAL A 113 -20.37 0.04 0.93
CA VAL A 113 -20.13 -1.08 1.84
C VAL A 113 -21.42 -1.88 1.97
N LYS A 114 -21.37 -3.17 1.69
CA LYS A 114 -22.47 -4.08 1.94
C LYS A 114 -22.44 -4.50 3.41
N THR A 115 -23.57 -4.38 4.09
CA THR A 115 -23.77 -4.81 5.47
C THR A 115 -24.90 -5.83 5.55
N SER A 116 -25.06 -6.47 6.68
CA SER A 116 -26.17 -7.43 6.90
C SER A 116 -27.56 -6.81 6.80
N VAL A 117 -27.66 -5.49 6.93
CA VAL A 117 -28.92 -4.72 6.88
C VAL A 117 -29.09 -3.89 5.62
N GLY A 118 -28.17 -3.97 4.67
CA GLY A 118 -28.22 -3.21 3.41
C GLY A 118 -26.88 -2.71 2.91
N SER A 119 -26.90 -1.64 2.13
CA SER A 119 -25.72 -0.99 1.60
C SER A 119 -25.60 0.41 2.17
N ASP A 120 -24.40 0.83 2.51
CA ASP A 120 -24.09 2.15 3.04
C ASP A 120 -22.87 2.72 2.31
N THR A 121 -22.91 4.00 1.96
CA THR A 121 -21.79 4.69 1.29
C THR A 121 -20.99 5.45 2.34
N ARG A 122 -19.72 5.05 2.49
CA ARG A 122 -18.84 5.58 3.53
C ARG A 122 -17.67 6.35 2.95
N PRO A 123 -17.26 7.44 3.60
CA PRO A 123 -16.08 8.17 3.21
C PRO A 123 -14.81 7.39 3.55
N VAL A 124 -13.82 7.50 2.69
CA VAL A 124 -12.47 6.99 2.89
C VAL A 124 -11.54 8.18 3.05
N VAL A 125 -10.69 8.10 4.05
CA VAL A 125 -9.68 9.12 4.33
C VAL A 125 -8.29 8.52 4.25
N GLU A 126 -7.29 9.35 3.93
CA GLU A 126 -5.89 8.98 4.10
C GLU A 126 -5.46 9.26 5.53
N ILE A 127 -4.76 8.30 6.15
CA ILE A 127 -4.26 8.41 7.52
C ILE A 127 -2.88 7.78 7.65
N GLY A 128 -2.01 8.42 8.44
CA GLY A 128 -0.74 7.84 8.86
C GLY A 128 -0.93 6.91 10.04
N ILE A 129 -0.30 5.75 9.99
CA ILE A 129 -0.30 4.79 11.08
C ILE A 129 1.09 4.20 11.30
N CYS A 130 1.40 3.84 12.55
CA CYS A 130 2.49 2.92 12.85
C CYS A 130 1.91 1.56 13.22
N LEU A 131 2.48 0.49 12.64
CA LEU A 131 2.19 -0.90 12.99
C LEU A 131 3.51 -1.67 13.09
N GLY A 132 3.81 -2.18 14.26
CA GLY A 132 5.15 -2.64 14.58
C GLY A 132 6.16 -1.49 14.39
N PRO A 133 7.32 -1.75 13.78
CA PRO A 133 8.34 -0.73 13.52
C PRO A 133 8.10 0.06 12.22
N LYS A 134 6.95 -0.11 11.54
CA LYS A 134 6.69 0.55 10.26
C LYS A 134 5.73 1.73 10.41
N PHE A 135 6.10 2.86 9.83
CA PHE A 135 5.16 3.94 9.48
C PHE A 135 4.58 3.69 8.08
N LEU A 136 3.26 3.85 7.96
CA LEU A 136 2.52 3.61 6.73
C LEU A 136 1.49 4.73 6.53
N ARG A 137 1.40 5.29 5.33
CA ARG A 137 0.23 6.06 4.90
C ARG A 137 -0.75 5.08 4.28
N THR A 138 -1.99 5.13 4.71
CA THR A 138 -3.01 4.17 4.25
C THR A 138 -4.38 4.82 4.15
N HIS A 139 -5.26 4.17 3.44
CA HIS A 139 -6.66 4.54 3.36
C HIS A 139 -7.47 3.78 4.39
N ALA A 140 -8.39 4.47 5.06
CA ALA A 140 -9.31 3.88 6.02
C ALA A 140 -10.75 4.34 5.76
N LEU A 141 -11.66 3.38 5.73
CA LEU A 141 -13.10 3.62 5.76
C LEU A 141 -13.49 4.21 7.12
N LEU A 142 -14.25 5.27 7.11
CA LEU A 142 -14.85 5.81 8.33
C LEU A 142 -16.21 5.15 8.57
N GLY A 143 -16.44 4.73 9.81
CA GLY A 143 -17.73 4.17 10.19
C GLY A 143 -17.86 4.05 11.70
N ASP A 144 -19.09 4.04 12.18
CA ASP A 144 -19.37 3.77 13.59
C ASP A 144 -19.05 2.30 13.89
N ARG A 145 -18.03 2.10 14.73
CA ARG A 145 -17.60 0.79 15.21
C ARG A 145 -17.88 0.62 16.71
N SER A 146 -18.83 1.38 17.26
CA SER A 146 -19.18 1.36 18.70
C SER A 146 -19.55 -0.03 19.23
N GLN A 147 -20.12 -0.82 18.37
CA GLN A 147 -20.56 -2.18 18.70
C GLN A 147 -19.48 -3.24 18.40
N MET A 148 -18.31 -2.79 17.92
CA MET A 148 -17.19 -3.68 17.63
C MET A 148 -16.18 -3.66 18.76
N THR A 149 -15.53 -4.79 19.00
CA THR A 149 -14.48 -4.91 20.03
C THR A 149 -13.28 -4.02 19.74
N TYR A 150 -12.98 -3.83 18.46
CA TYR A 150 -11.78 -3.08 18.05
C TYR A 150 -12.14 -1.83 17.24
N PRO A 151 -11.63 -0.65 17.65
CA PRO A 151 -11.90 0.61 16.98
C PRO A 151 -11.21 0.74 15.63
N PHE A 152 -10.16 -0.04 15.40
CA PHE A 152 -9.45 -0.09 14.14
C PHE A 152 -9.46 -1.52 13.57
N LEU A 153 -9.60 -1.61 12.27
CA LEU A 153 -9.45 -2.84 11.51
C LEU A 153 -8.36 -2.60 10.47
N VAL A 154 -7.38 -3.49 10.44
CA VAL A 154 -6.28 -3.46 9.48
C VAL A 154 -6.60 -4.44 8.35
N GLY A 155 -6.86 -3.92 7.17
CA GLY A 155 -7.16 -4.69 5.97
C GLY A 155 -5.95 -4.98 5.10
N ARG A 156 -6.20 -5.67 3.96
CA ARG A 156 -5.15 -6.04 3.00
C ARG A 156 -4.40 -4.86 2.39
N ASN A 157 -5.01 -3.68 2.33
CA ASN A 157 -4.33 -2.46 1.86
C ASN A 157 -3.10 -2.09 2.72
N VAL A 158 -3.06 -2.48 3.98
CA VAL A 158 -1.91 -2.32 4.89
C VAL A 158 -1.03 -3.57 4.89
N LEU A 159 -1.66 -4.75 4.91
CA LEU A 159 -0.97 -6.02 5.12
C LEU A 159 -0.09 -6.43 3.93
N LYS A 160 -0.56 -6.15 2.71
CA LYS A 160 0.05 -6.63 1.47
C LYS A 160 1.50 -6.16 1.33
N GLY A 161 2.41 -7.12 1.13
CA GLY A 161 3.82 -6.85 0.89
C GLY A 161 4.65 -6.60 2.15
N SER A 162 4.03 -6.23 3.28
CA SER A 162 4.72 -5.82 4.51
C SER A 162 4.63 -6.80 5.67
N PHE A 163 3.53 -7.57 5.75
CA PHE A 163 3.25 -8.38 6.93
C PHE A 163 2.88 -9.83 6.60
N ILE A 164 3.13 -10.72 7.55
CA ILE A 164 2.61 -12.08 7.62
C ILE A 164 1.75 -12.15 8.89
N VAL A 165 0.55 -12.72 8.79
CA VAL A 165 -0.35 -12.82 9.95
C VAL A 165 -0.25 -14.21 10.54
N ASP A 166 0.14 -14.28 11.80
CA ASP A 166 0.08 -15.47 12.64
C ASP A 166 -1.13 -15.37 13.57
N ALA A 167 -2.21 -16.05 13.19
CA ALA A 167 -3.45 -16.01 13.95
C ALA A 167 -3.41 -16.77 15.30
N SER A 168 -2.31 -17.46 15.60
CA SER A 168 -2.11 -18.11 16.90
C SER A 168 -1.69 -17.15 18.00
N ASN A 169 -1.26 -15.94 17.62
CA ASN A 169 -0.76 -14.91 18.51
C ASN A 169 -1.63 -13.65 18.48
N ALA A 170 -1.80 -13.04 19.65
CA ALA A 170 -2.26 -11.67 19.78
C ALA A 170 -1.09 -10.81 20.23
N LYS A 171 -0.91 -9.60 19.62
CA LYS A 171 0.18 -8.67 19.94
C LYS A 171 1.58 -9.28 19.77
N ALA A 172 1.83 -9.83 18.58
CA ALA A 172 3.10 -10.44 18.23
C ALA A 172 4.24 -9.42 18.07
N VAL A 173 3.92 -8.15 17.81
CA VAL A 173 4.91 -7.10 17.59
C VAL A 173 4.63 -5.87 18.45
N ARG A 174 5.70 -5.30 19.00
CA ARG A 174 5.61 -3.99 19.66
C ARG A 174 5.57 -2.88 18.62
N THR A 175 4.56 -2.01 18.69
CA THR A 175 4.47 -0.85 17.80
C THR A 175 5.34 0.29 18.32
N VAL A 176 6.28 0.73 17.48
CA VAL A 176 7.16 1.87 17.73
C VAL A 176 7.26 2.67 16.44
N CYS A 177 6.75 3.90 16.46
CA CYS A 177 6.88 4.77 15.30
C CYS A 177 8.34 5.11 15.02
N PRO A 178 8.82 5.00 13.78
CA PRO A 178 10.15 5.45 13.40
C PRO A 178 10.36 6.94 13.70
N PRO A 179 11.60 7.38 13.97
CA PRO A 179 11.90 8.79 14.12
C PRO A 179 11.38 9.60 12.92
N GLY A 180 10.82 10.77 13.17
CA GLY A 180 10.26 11.64 12.12
C GLY A 180 8.82 11.31 11.70
N SER A 181 8.22 10.18 12.10
CA SER A 181 6.83 9.85 11.73
C SER A 181 5.82 10.91 12.15
N PHE A 182 6.08 11.64 13.23
CA PHE A 182 5.20 12.68 13.78
C PHE A 182 5.47 14.09 13.20
N LEU A 183 6.52 14.23 12.43
CA LEU A 183 6.79 15.47 11.69
C LEU A 183 5.86 15.47 10.49
N GLY A 184 4.76 16.19 10.56
CA GLY A 184 3.94 16.47 9.39
C GLY A 184 4.84 17.11 8.33
N GLU A 185 4.77 16.66 7.08
CA GLU A 185 5.31 17.45 5.98
C GLU A 185 4.57 18.79 6.01
N GLU A 186 5.25 19.83 6.49
CA GLU A 186 4.85 21.19 6.18
C GLU A 186 4.78 21.26 4.66
N SER A 187 3.57 21.38 4.14
CA SER A 187 3.36 21.58 2.71
C SER A 187 4.08 22.85 2.32
N THR A 188 5.24 22.70 1.75
CA THR A 188 5.92 23.79 1.05
C THR A 188 5.12 24.09 -0.21
N SER A 189 4.01 24.82 -0.04
CA SER A 189 3.38 25.53 -1.15
C SER A 189 4.14 26.83 -1.35
N ARG A 190 5.02 26.84 -2.30
CA ARG A 190 5.45 28.06 -2.99
C ARG A 190 4.85 28.08 -4.37
#